data_1a43f78176c64b2fdc37fb7ecf03f47b
#
_entry.id   1a43f78176c64b2fdc37fb7ecf03f47b
#
_cell.length_a   1.000
_cell.length_b   1.000
_cell.length_c   1.000
_cell.angle_alpha   90.00
_cell.angle_beta   90.00
_cell.angle_gamma   90.00
#
_symmetry.space_group_name_H-M   'P 1'
#
loop_
_entity.id
_entity.type
_entity.pdbx_description
1 polymer ?
#
loop_
_entity_poly.entity_id
_entity_poly.type
_entity_poly.pdbx_seq_one_letter_code
_entity_poly.pdbx_strand_id
1 'polypeptide(L)'
;MMVKGLADRHLGLMVTMLMALSLMTACGFKLRGAVEIPSNFSPVFVETPGSSTVGAILRERFQISGVPQATSPKDARSLVRILSESRNSRVGALDSNGKIIATELFLNLRFDARDAMGKVLIEPRALEISRTFENADVEVLGKQLEAEILYTEMAQDAATQVLAMLRAVLPAG
;
A
#
# COMPACT_ATOMS: atom_id res chain seq x y z
N MET A 1 30.88 27.90 51.28
CA MET A 1 30.36 26.50 51.25
C MET A 1 29.08 26.36 50.41
N MET A 2 28.58 27.39 49.74
CA MET A 2 27.29 27.39 49.00
C MET A 2 27.37 27.09 47.51
N VAL A 3 28.56 27.11 46.89
CA VAL A 3 28.70 27.00 45.41
C VAL A 3 28.71 25.54 44.92
N LYS A 4 29.14 24.57 45.78
CA LYS A 4 29.17 23.15 45.40
C LYS A 4 27.76 22.54 45.20
N GLY A 5 26.77 22.91 45.97
CA GLY A 5 25.41 22.36 45.87
C GLY A 5 24.63 22.76 44.64
N LEU A 6 25.01 23.91 44.01
CA LEU A 6 24.34 24.36 42.77
C LEU A 6 24.86 23.57 41.53
N ALA A 7 26.18 23.29 41.50
CA ALA A 7 26.80 22.54 40.43
C ALA A 7 26.31 21.09 40.39
N ASP A 8 26.15 20.46 41.55
CA ASP A 8 25.66 19.07 41.67
C ASP A 8 24.19 18.95 41.25
N ARG A 9 23.37 19.96 41.53
CA ARG A 9 21.97 20.01 41.08
C ARG A 9 21.84 20.13 39.56
N HIS A 10 22.67 20.97 38.93
CA HIS A 10 22.66 21.14 37.47
C HIS A 10 23.19 19.87 36.77
N LEU A 11 24.21 19.22 37.34
CA LEU A 11 24.76 17.99 36.82
C LEU A 11 23.70 16.86 36.89
N GLY A 12 22.98 16.73 38.00
CA GLY A 12 21.88 15.76 38.16
C GLY A 12 20.73 15.99 37.16
N LEU A 13 20.38 17.25 36.94
CA LEU A 13 19.35 17.64 35.97
C LEU A 13 19.76 17.32 34.52
N MET A 14 21.02 17.56 34.15
CA MET A 14 21.56 17.24 32.84
C MET A 14 21.60 15.72 32.60
N VAL A 15 22.00 14.94 33.61
CA VAL A 15 22.02 13.45 33.51
C VAL A 15 20.62 12.88 33.36
N THR A 16 19.64 13.36 34.13
CA THR A 16 18.24 12.93 34.00
C THR A 16 17.62 13.34 32.67
N MET A 17 17.95 14.52 32.14
CA MET A 17 17.50 14.99 30.84
C MET A 17 18.11 14.17 29.69
N LEU A 18 19.41 13.83 29.81
CA LEU A 18 20.10 12.97 28.83
C LEU A 18 19.54 11.55 28.84
N MET A 19 19.23 11.03 30.03
CA MET A 19 18.62 9.69 30.19
C MET A 19 17.18 9.64 29.67
N ALA A 20 16.40 10.72 29.84
CA ALA A 20 15.06 10.84 29.26
C ALA A 20 15.10 10.94 27.72
N LEU A 21 16.11 11.62 27.16
CA LEU A 21 16.28 11.75 25.71
C LEU A 21 16.66 10.39 25.07
N SER A 22 17.49 9.59 25.74
CA SER A 22 17.89 8.26 25.27
C SER A 22 16.74 7.23 25.31
N LEU A 23 15.77 7.40 26.18
CA LEU A 23 14.56 6.55 26.23
C LEU A 23 13.59 6.84 25.06
N MET A 24 13.62 8.03 24.47
CA MET A 24 12.79 8.37 23.30
C MET A 24 13.30 7.75 22.00
N THR A 25 14.57 7.41 21.89
CA THR A 25 15.13 6.74 20.71
C THR A 25 14.92 5.20 20.74
N ALA A 26 14.53 4.62 21.86
CA ALA A 26 14.29 3.19 22.02
C ALA A 26 12.91 2.74 21.51
N CYS A 27 11.97 3.66 21.23
CA CYS A 27 10.76 3.34 20.49
C CYS A 27 11.14 3.17 19.02
N GLY A 28 11.45 1.97 18.60
CA GLY A 28 11.62 1.58 17.19
C GLY A 28 10.33 1.75 16.40
N PHE A 29 9.91 3.00 16.19
CA PHE A 29 8.73 3.35 15.40
C PHE A 29 9.04 3.07 13.92
N LYS A 30 8.84 1.81 13.48
CA LYS A 30 8.84 1.49 12.05
C LYS A 30 7.59 2.11 11.44
N LEU A 31 7.79 2.94 10.42
CA LEU A 31 6.71 3.52 9.64
C LEU A 31 5.82 2.39 9.14
N ARG A 32 4.57 2.34 9.61
CA ARG A 32 3.61 1.31 9.21
C ARG A 32 3.35 1.47 7.71
N GLY A 33 3.84 0.53 6.90
CA GLY A 33 3.64 0.54 5.45
C GLY A 33 4.90 0.34 4.62
N ALA A 34 6.11 0.38 5.21
CA ALA A 34 7.32 0.03 4.47
C ALA A 34 7.23 -1.40 3.94
N VAL A 35 7.48 -1.57 2.65
CA VAL A 35 7.54 -2.88 2.00
C VAL A 35 8.94 -3.42 2.17
N GLU A 36 9.08 -4.50 2.94
CA GLU A 36 10.36 -5.22 3.05
C GLU A 36 10.32 -6.41 2.09
N ILE A 37 11.17 -6.39 1.09
CA ILE A 37 11.41 -7.52 0.17
C ILE A 37 12.81 -8.04 0.46
N PRO A 38 12.98 -9.33 0.78
CA PRO A 38 14.30 -9.93 1.00
C PRO A 38 15.22 -9.73 -0.20
N SER A 39 16.52 -9.53 0.04
CA SER A 39 17.50 -9.18 -1.01
C SER A 39 17.64 -10.25 -2.11
N ASN A 40 17.33 -11.51 -1.78
CA ASN A 40 17.34 -12.62 -2.74
C ASN A 40 16.16 -12.56 -3.73
N PHE A 41 15.11 -11.79 -3.45
CA PHE A 41 13.96 -11.54 -4.34
C PHE A 41 14.00 -10.16 -5.01
N SER A 42 14.97 -9.34 -4.69
CA SER A 42 15.20 -8.01 -5.29
C SER A 42 16.34 -8.08 -6.32
N PRO A 43 16.26 -7.35 -7.45
CA PRO A 43 15.23 -6.37 -7.83
C PRO A 43 13.89 -6.98 -8.27
N VAL A 44 12.79 -6.23 -8.02
CA VAL A 44 11.42 -6.61 -8.38
C VAL A 44 11.02 -5.95 -9.68
N PHE A 45 10.29 -6.64 -10.54
CA PHE A 45 9.64 -6.06 -11.71
C PHE A 45 8.11 -6.19 -11.59
N VAL A 46 7.38 -5.09 -11.83
CA VAL A 46 5.91 -5.09 -11.88
C VAL A 46 5.48 -5.06 -13.35
N GLU A 47 5.01 -6.20 -13.83
CA GLU A 47 4.49 -6.37 -15.18
C GLU A 47 2.99 -6.09 -15.23
N THR A 48 2.56 -5.33 -16.25
CA THR A 48 1.15 -4.99 -16.46
C THR A 48 0.79 -5.14 -17.94
N PRO A 49 -0.44 -5.57 -18.28
CA PRO A 49 -0.88 -5.75 -19.67
C PRO A 49 -1.19 -4.42 -20.40
N GLY A 50 -0.89 -3.29 -19.78
CA GLY A 50 -1.18 -1.94 -20.26
C GLY A 50 -1.12 -0.95 -19.10
N SER A 51 -1.96 0.09 -19.14
CA SER A 51 -2.11 0.99 -18.00
C SER A 51 -2.84 0.27 -16.85
N SER A 52 -2.20 0.23 -15.69
CA SER A 52 -2.74 -0.34 -14.45
C SER A 52 -2.51 0.63 -13.31
N THR A 53 -3.58 1.08 -12.67
CA THR A 53 -3.51 1.95 -11.49
C THR A 53 -2.88 1.21 -10.32
N VAL A 54 -3.28 -0.05 -10.09
CA VAL A 54 -2.70 -0.90 -9.04
C VAL A 54 -1.22 -1.15 -9.30
N GLY A 55 -0.84 -1.41 -10.55
CA GLY A 55 0.56 -1.61 -10.93
C GLY A 55 1.41 -0.35 -10.72
N ALA A 56 0.87 0.84 -11.00
CA ALA A 56 1.55 2.11 -10.74
C ALA A 56 1.77 2.33 -9.23
N ILE A 57 0.74 2.09 -8.41
CA ILE A 57 0.82 2.19 -6.94
C ILE A 57 1.83 1.19 -6.37
N LEU A 58 1.88 -0.03 -6.89
CA LEU A 58 2.87 -1.04 -6.45
C LEU A 58 4.30 -0.57 -6.72
N ARG A 59 4.59 -0.03 -7.92
CA ARG A 59 5.91 0.51 -8.26
C ARG A 59 6.28 1.68 -7.34
N GLU A 60 5.36 2.60 -7.12
CA GLU A 60 5.56 3.74 -6.21
C GLU A 60 5.88 3.27 -4.78
N ARG A 61 5.12 2.30 -4.25
CA ARG A 61 5.35 1.77 -2.90
C ARG A 61 6.68 1.03 -2.78
N PHE A 62 7.11 0.29 -3.79
CA PHE A 62 8.45 -0.30 -3.82
C PHE A 62 9.53 0.78 -3.83
N GLN A 63 9.36 1.84 -4.61
CA GLN A 63 10.30 2.96 -4.66
C GLN A 63 10.42 3.67 -3.31
N ILE A 64 9.29 4.04 -2.69
CA ILE A 64 9.26 4.70 -1.37
C ILE A 64 9.87 3.81 -0.28
N SER A 65 9.71 2.50 -0.39
CA SER A 65 10.28 1.53 0.55
C SER A 65 11.75 1.19 0.28
N GLY A 66 12.38 1.81 -0.72
CA GLY A 66 13.78 1.55 -1.09
C GLY A 66 14.01 0.17 -1.69
N VAL A 67 12.97 -0.52 -2.17
CA VAL A 67 13.10 -1.81 -2.84
C VAL A 67 13.62 -1.59 -4.25
N PRO A 68 14.79 -2.15 -4.63
CA PRO A 68 15.30 -2.07 -5.99
C PRO A 68 14.29 -2.59 -7.01
N GLN A 69 14.07 -1.84 -8.09
CA GLN A 69 13.19 -2.24 -9.18
C GLN A 69 14.01 -2.51 -10.43
N ALA A 70 13.70 -3.60 -11.13
CA ALA A 70 14.28 -3.92 -12.41
C ALA A 70 13.66 -3.08 -13.52
N THR A 71 14.44 -2.78 -14.55
CA THR A 71 13.98 -2.05 -15.74
C THR A 71 13.35 -2.99 -16.77
N SER A 72 13.64 -4.28 -16.69
CA SER A 72 13.05 -5.30 -17.56
C SER A 72 12.77 -6.59 -16.79
N PRO A 73 11.84 -7.44 -17.28
CA PRO A 73 11.57 -8.74 -16.65
C PRO A 73 12.81 -9.64 -16.54
N LYS A 74 13.77 -9.52 -17.48
CA LYS A 74 14.98 -10.34 -17.52
C LYS A 74 15.97 -10.00 -16.41
N ASP A 75 15.94 -8.76 -15.92
CA ASP A 75 16.85 -8.28 -14.88
C ASP A 75 16.24 -8.44 -13.47
N ALA A 76 14.98 -8.88 -13.39
CA ALA A 76 14.27 -9.05 -12.14
C ALA A 76 14.62 -10.38 -11.46
N ARG A 77 14.70 -10.37 -10.15
CA ARG A 77 14.72 -11.59 -9.33
C ARG A 77 13.33 -12.06 -8.92
N SER A 78 12.37 -11.16 -8.93
CA SER A 78 10.96 -11.51 -8.78
C SER A 78 10.09 -10.66 -9.70
N LEU A 79 9.04 -11.26 -10.22
CA LEU A 79 8.03 -10.64 -11.06
C LEU A 79 6.70 -10.64 -10.33
N VAL A 80 6.08 -9.47 -10.21
CA VAL A 80 4.69 -9.31 -9.78
C VAL A 80 3.91 -8.94 -11.04
N ARG A 81 3.01 -9.82 -11.49
CA ARG A 81 2.29 -9.62 -12.74
C ARG A 81 0.83 -9.30 -12.47
N ILE A 82 0.38 -8.17 -12.95
CA ILE A 82 -1.03 -7.85 -13.04
C ILE A 82 -1.53 -8.49 -14.34
N LEU A 83 -2.39 -9.50 -14.22
CA LEU A 83 -2.93 -10.22 -15.35
C LEU A 83 -4.15 -9.52 -15.95
N SER A 84 -4.96 -8.90 -15.10
CA SER A 84 -6.08 -8.03 -15.50
C SER A 84 -6.45 -7.08 -14.38
N GLU A 85 -6.90 -5.89 -14.75
CA GLU A 85 -7.52 -4.89 -13.88
C GLU A 85 -8.74 -4.33 -14.61
N SER A 86 -9.91 -4.36 -13.95
CA SER A 86 -11.14 -3.81 -14.51
C SER A 86 -11.96 -3.08 -13.46
N ARG A 87 -12.65 -2.03 -13.90
CA ARG A 87 -13.56 -1.21 -13.10
C ARG A 87 -14.96 -1.40 -13.63
N ASN A 88 -15.90 -1.67 -12.74
CA ASN A 88 -17.31 -1.87 -13.08
C ASN A 88 -18.16 -1.15 -12.04
N SER A 89 -19.39 -0.83 -12.43
CA SER A 89 -20.39 -0.30 -11.52
C SER A 89 -21.75 -0.95 -11.77
N ARG A 90 -22.57 -1.01 -10.73
CA ARG A 90 -23.97 -1.44 -10.83
C ARG A 90 -24.85 -0.57 -9.94
N VAL A 91 -26.14 -0.60 -10.21
CA VAL A 91 -27.14 0.01 -9.31
C VAL A 91 -27.09 -0.71 -7.97
N GLY A 92 -26.82 0.05 -6.90
CA GLY A 92 -26.82 -0.46 -5.54
C GLY A 92 -28.20 -0.39 -4.89
N ALA A 93 -28.91 0.75 -5.06
CA ALA A 93 -30.26 0.93 -4.52
C ALA A 93 -31.10 1.89 -5.36
N LEU A 94 -32.41 1.67 -5.33
CA LEU A 94 -33.42 2.55 -5.92
C LEU A 94 -34.37 3.06 -4.83
N ASP A 95 -34.88 4.27 -5.01
CA ASP A 95 -36.00 4.78 -4.18
C ASP A 95 -37.35 4.22 -4.63
N SER A 96 -38.44 4.62 -3.95
CA SER A 96 -39.80 4.19 -4.26
C SER A 96 -40.29 4.62 -5.66
N ASN A 97 -39.65 5.59 -6.30
CA ASN A 97 -39.95 6.10 -7.64
C ASN A 97 -39.05 5.50 -8.72
N GLY A 98 -38.16 4.57 -8.36
CA GLY A 98 -37.22 3.94 -9.28
C GLY A 98 -35.99 4.80 -9.59
N LYS A 99 -35.72 5.88 -8.85
CA LYS A 99 -34.52 6.70 -8.97
C LYS A 99 -33.35 5.99 -8.30
N ILE A 100 -32.18 5.99 -8.94
CA ILE A 100 -30.95 5.43 -8.35
C ILE A 100 -30.49 6.31 -7.19
N ILE A 101 -30.49 5.76 -5.98
CA ILE A 101 -30.05 6.44 -4.74
C ILE A 101 -28.68 5.94 -4.27
N ALA A 102 -28.21 4.79 -4.75
CA ALA A 102 -26.87 4.31 -4.49
C ALA A 102 -26.28 3.56 -5.69
N THR A 103 -24.96 3.70 -5.89
CA THR A 103 -24.20 2.98 -6.91
C THR A 103 -23.12 2.18 -6.22
N GLU A 104 -22.95 0.93 -6.61
CA GLU A 104 -21.89 0.06 -6.15
C GLU A 104 -20.81 -0.03 -7.20
N LEU A 105 -19.56 0.29 -6.81
CA LEU A 105 -18.35 0.24 -7.63
C LEU A 105 -17.57 -1.03 -7.34
N PHE A 106 -16.98 -1.62 -8.36
CA PHE A 106 -16.12 -2.81 -8.26
C PHE A 106 -14.80 -2.56 -8.95
N LEU A 107 -13.71 -2.88 -8.25
CA LEU A 107 -12.37 -3.03 -8.82
C LEU A 107 -12.03 -4.52 -8.78
N ASN A 108 -11.87 -5.12 -9.96
CA ASN A 108 -11.46 -6.50 -10.10
C ASN A 108 -10.01 -6.55 -10.55
N LEU A 109 -9.17 -7.23 -9.78
CA LEU A 109 -7.76 -7.42 -10.04
C LEU A 109 -7.46 -8.92 -10.12
N ARG A 110 -6.72 -9.33 -11.14
CA ARG A 110 -6.11 -10.67 -11.20
C ARG A 110 -4.61 -10.52 -11.29
N PHE A 111 -3.88 -11.22 -10.44
CA PHE A 111 -2.43 -11.12 -10.37
C PHE A 111 -1.79 -12.45 -9.99
N ASP A 112 -0.50 -12.59 -10.26
CA ASP A 112 0.37 -13.66 -9.75
C ASP A 112 1.76 -13.11 -9.41
N ALA A 113 2.62 -13.94 -8.81
CA ALA A 113 4.00 -13.60 -8.60
C ALA A 113 4.91 -14.80 -8.88
N ARG A 114 6.10 -14.55 -9.44
CA ARG A 114 7.10 -15.56 -9.79
C ARG A 114 8.50 -15.11 -9.43
N ASP A 115 9.41 -16.05 -9.22
CA ASP A 115 10.83 -15.76 -9.12
C ASP A 115 11.49 -15.67 -10.52
N ALA A 116 12.80 -15.34 -10.55
CA ALA A 116 13.59 -15.22 -11.78
C ALA A 116 13.68 -16.52 -12.59
N MET A 117 13.48 -17.67 -11.97
CA MET A 117 13.51 -18.99 -12.62
C MET A 117 12.10 -19.41 -13.12
N GLY A 118 11.09 -18.56 -12.94
CA GLY A 118 9.72 -18.83 -13.32
C GLY A 118 8.93 -19.67 -12.30
N LYS A 119 9.52 -20.01 -11.15
CA LYS A 119 8.81 -20.69 -10.06
C LYS A 119 7.72 -19.78 -9.52
N VAL A 120 6.55 -20.33 -9.38
CA VAL A 120 5.39 -19.61 -8.86
C VAL A 120 5.57 -19.36 -7.37
N LEU A 121 5.51 -18.10 -6.97
CA LEU A 121 5.49 -17.63 -5.57
C LEU A 121 4.05 -17.42 -5.10
N ILE A 122 3.21 -16.85 -5.97
CA ILE A 122 1.78 -16.69 -5.76
C ILE A 122 1.07 -17.20 -7.02
N GLU A 123 0.23 -18.22 -6.86
CA GLU A 123 -0.66 -18.68 -7.93
C GLU A 123 -1.60 -17.57 -8.39
N PRO A 124 -2.07 -17.58 -9.67
CA PRO A 124 -3.00 -16.58 -10.16
C PRO A 124 -4.21 -16.45 -9.24
N ARG A 125 -4.38 -15.26 -8.65
CA ARG A 125 -5.44 -14.91 -7.71
C ARG A 125 -6.28 -13.76 -8.24
N ALA A 126 -7.56 -13.80 -7.90
CA ALA A 126 -8.48 -12.69 -8.09
C ALA A 126 -8.69 -11.98 -6.75
N LEU A 127 -8.71 -10.65 -6.81
CA LEU A 127 -9.18 -9.76 -5.76
C LEU A 127 -10.33 -8.95 -6.31
N GLU A 128 -11.40 -8.85 -5.55
CA GLU A 128 -12.50 -7.92 -5.80
C GLU A 128 -12.60 -6.98 -4.62
N ILE A 129 -12.61 -5.69 -4.91
CA ILE A 129 -12.85 -4.64 -3.94
C ILE A 129 -14.09 -3.90 -4.37
N SER A 130 -15.02 -3.70 -3.45
CA SER A 130 -16.25 -2.94 -3.71
C SER A 130 -16.36 -1.74 -2.77
N ARG A 131 -17.04 -0.69 -3.26
CA ARG A 131 -17.46 0.49 -2.52
C ARG A 131 -18.82 0.89 -3.00
N THR A 132 -19.66 1.32 -2.07
CA THR A 132 -20.95 1.92 -2.37
C THR A 132 -20.87 3.41 -2.10
N PHE A 133 -21.37 4.22 -3.01
CA PHE A 133 -21.56 5.63 -2.77
C PHE A 133 -23.03 6.03 -3.01
N GLU A 134 -23.50 6.96 -2.19
CA GLU A 134 -24.87 7.46 -2.28
C GLU A 134 -24.98 8.48 -3.42
N ASN A 135 -26.01 8.30 -4.27
CA ASN A 135 -26.33 9.26 -5.31
C ASN A 135 -27.17 10.41 -4.71
N ALA A 136 -26.54 11.25 -3.88
CA ALA A 136 -27.15 12.53 -3.52
C ALA A 136 -27.47 13.34 -4.80
N ASP A 137 -28.42 14.29 -4.72
CA ASP A 137 -28.84 15.15 -5.83
C ASP A 137 -27.73 16.15 -6.26
N VAL A 138 -26.54 15.64 -6.54
CA VAL A 138 -25.38 16.40 -6.99
C VAL A 138 -25.29 16.32 -8.51
N GLU A 139 -24.74 17.36 -9.15
CA GLU A 139 -24.49 17.39 -10.59
C GLU A 139 -23.69 16.17 -11.07
N VAL A 140 -23.97 15.73 -12.31
CA VAL A 140 -23.34 14.54 -12.94
C VAL A 140 -21.80 14.58 -12.87
N LEU A 141 -21.21 15.75 -13.01
CA LEU A 141 -19.74 15.92 -12.94
C LEU A 141 -19.20 15.62 -11.53
N GLY A 142 -19.91 16.04 -10.48
CA GLY A 142 -19.51 15.74 -9.11
C GLY A 142 -19.51 14.24 -8.81
N LYS A 143 -20.48 13.48 -9.34
CA LYS A 143 -20.57 12.03 -9.20
C LYS A 143 -19.42 11.29 -9.90
N GLN A 144 -19.01 11.77 -11.08
CA GLN A 144 -17.87 11.19 -11.80
C GLN A 144 -16.55 11.38 -11.03
N LEU A 145 -16.32 12.58 -10.48
CA LEU A 145 -15.14 12.85 -9.66
C LEU A 145 -15.10 12.01 -8.39
N GLU A 146 -16.23 11.86 -7.71
CA GLU A 146 -16.35 11.02 -6.52
C GLU A 146 -16.03 9.55 -6.85
N ALA A 147 -16.60 9.02 -7.93
CA ALA A 147 -16.31 7.66 -8.37
C ALA A 147 -14.83 7.44 -8.68
N GLU A 148 -14.14 8.40 -9.32
CA GLU A 148 -12.70 8.31 -9.60
C GLU A 148 -11.86 8.34 -8.32
N ILE A 149 -12.22 9.12 -7.32
CA ILE A 149 -11.57 9.12 -6.01
C ILE A 149 -11.72 7.74 -5.36
N LEU A 150 -12.93 7.19 -5.33
CA LEU A 150 -13.20 5.88 -4.77
C LEU A 150 -12.43 4.77 -5.50
N TYR A 151 -12.37 4.79 -6.84
CA TYR A 151 -11.55 3.83 -7.58
C TYR A 151 -10.06 3.94 -7.26
N THR A 152 -9.55 5.14 -7.00
CA THR A 152 -8.16 5.34 -6.58
C THR A 152 -7.91 4.75 -5.20
N GLU A 153 -8.81 4.96 -4.25
CA GLU A 153 -8.74 4.34 -2.91
C GLU A 153 -8.82 2.81 -2.99
N MET A 154 -9.74 2.28 -3.80
CA MET A 154 -9.86 0.83 -4.03
C MET A 154 -8.58 0.24 -4.62
N ALA A 155 -7.91 0.96 -5.53
CA ALA A 155 -6.62 0.54 -6.09
C ALA A 155 -5.50 0.56 -5.03
N GLN A 156 -5.51 1.52 -4.10
CA GLN A 156 -4.59 1.54 -2.95
C GLN A 156 -4.82 0.34 -2.02
N ASP A 157 -6.08 -0.01 -1.76
CA ASP A 157 -6.45 -1.18 -0.96
C ASP A 157 -6.01 -2.48 -1.64
N ALA A 158 -6.24 -2.60 -2.96
CA ALA A 158 -5.78 -3.74 -3.75
C ALA A 158 -4.26 -3.90 -3.68
N ALA A 159 -3.50 -2.82 -3.91
CA ALA A 159 -2.05 -2.83 -3.78
C ALA A 159 -1.58 -3.25 -2.38
N THR A 160 -2.28 -2.78 -1.33
CA THR A 160 -1.99 -3.17 0.06
C THR A 160 -2.15 -4.68 0.27
N GLN A 161 -3.24 -5.28 -0.26
CA GLN A 161 -3.49 -6.72 -0.17
C GLN A 161 -2.46 -7.53 -0.96
N VAL A 162 -2.10 -7.09 -2.19
CA VAL A 162 -1.03 -7.73 -2.98
C VAL A 162 0.28 -7.74 -2.21
N LEU A 163 0.69 -6.62 -1.62
CA LEU A 163 1.91 -6.52 -0.82
C LEU A 163 1.87 -7.39 0.44
N ALA A 164 0.71 -7.48 1.10
CA ALA A 164 0.54 -8.36 2.26
C ALA A 164 0.71 -9.84 1.86
N MET A 165 0.16 -10.25 0.71
CA MET A 165 0.33 -11.61 0.20
C MET A 165 1.77 -11.90 -0.21
N LEU A 166 2.47 -10.94 -0.85
CA LEU A 166 3.89 -11.08 -1.16
C LEU A 166 4.73 -11.30 0.09
N ARG A 167 4.50 -10.51 1.14
CA ARG A 167 5.20 -10.68 2.43
C ARG A 167 4.95 -12.03 3.07
N ALA A 168 3.76 -12.59 2.93
CA ALA A 168 3.39 -13.86 3.53
C ALA A 168 4.10 -15.07 2.86
N VAL A 169 4.47 -14.96 1.58
CA VAL A 169 5.10 -16.03 0.82
C VAL A 169 6.62 -15.89 0.69
N LEU A 170 7.15 -14.68 0.90
CA LEU A 170 8.59 -14.43 0.91
C LEU A 170 9.14 -14.75 2.32
N PRO A 171 10.15 -15.63 2.44
CA PRO A 171 10.76 -15.91 3.74
C PRO A 171 11.34 -14.63 4.33
N ALA A 172 11.19 -14.45 5.64
CA ALA A 172 11.89 -13.39 6.34
C ALA A 172 13.40 -13.58 6.15
N GLY A 173 14.09 -12.56 5.67
CA GLY A 173 15.53 -12.58 5.48
C GLY A 173 16.30 -12.51 6.80
#